data_80e969fa00679efd95d73d8af7821169
#
_entry.id   80e969fa00679efd95d73d8af7821169
#
_cell.length_a   1.000
_cell.length_b   1.000
_cell.length_c   1.000
_cell.angle_alpha   90.00
_cell.angle_beta   90.00
_cell.angle_gamma   90.00
#
_symmetry.space_group_name_H-M   'P 1'
#
loop_
_entity.id
_entity.type
_entity.pdbx_description
1 polymer ?
#
loop_
_entity_poly.entity_id
_entity_poly.type
_entity_poly.pdbx_seq_one_letter_code
_entity_poly.pdbx_strand_id
1 'polypeptide(L)'
;MSVTKKDAIKKTIILPVAKAGKSKGKHDTALLMDFVTKAALPFSIATLLVHESNGGRDYKVLPLQSEKSLQDFKEMPREITYSLRFLTAEKLNTVKQQAQWKYNSNLKNDISFKAYLEQKMLSHIYYRFQELKPFRAILKWYYRQTDNLNNTTIKPAAFSNYTPKLCFELSRMQNGLLRMIVMVNINEQIFPLTDFNRHGFLLQSKNEFFLLALKDMELLYKYPQCFVDIPAAKETDFLLNTVEPLAKTHAVNRDVLLEDIAADMTLQPKVYLGELNNSFLMITAKWQYGDFEMDDEPGDMFTTVADGKRYTIKRDVAGENETKQFLSAMHEKFPQQKNGYYYLPFAEAEKKQWFVKFYRKLIDKNIPVHGMEELKHFRYSKHIPVIHIHFDGKGIDWFDLRIEISYGDQQVSLGDLQKAIINKQSFLLLKDEICTII
;
A
#
# COMPACT_ATOMS: atom_id res chain seq x y z
N MET A 1 17.94 -39.21 0.33
CA MET A 1 16.94 -39.77 -0.61
C MET A 1 16.11 -38.61 -1.13
N SER A 2 16.46 -38.12 -2.31
CA SER A 2 15.76 -36.96 -2.95
C SER A 2 14.56 -37.47 -3.73
N VAL A 3 13.39 -37.36 -3.16
CA VAL A 3 12.13 -37.51 -3.91
C VAL A 3 11.91 -36.24 -4.71
N THR A 4 12.04 -36.34 -6.01
CA THR A 4 11.87 -35.21 -6.92
C THR A 4 10.44 -34.69 -6.86
N LYS A 5 10.27 -33.41 -6.48
CA LYS A 5 9.01 -32.65 -6.36
C LYS A 5 8.10 -32.69 -7.62
N LYS A 6 8.52 -33.30 -8.72
CA LYS A 6 7.74 -33.41 -9.96
C LYS A 6 6.57 -34.42 -9.93
N ASP A 7 6.54 -35.33 -8.97
CA ASP A 7 5.52 -36.38 -8.95
C ASP A 7 4.26 -36.04 -8.13
N ALA A 8 4.29 -34.97 -7.33
CA ALA A 8 3.14 -34.56 -6.50
C ALA A 8 1.93 -34.04 -7.31
N ILE A 9 2.16 -33.56 -8.53
CA ILE A 9 1.06 -33.07 -9.42
C ILE A 9 0.31 -34.24 -10.08
N LYS A 10 0.78 -35.47 -9.95
CA LYS A 10 0.18 -36.64 -10.64
C LYS A 10 -1.13 -37.18 -10.02
N LYS A 11 -1.54 -36.70 -8.86
CA LYS A 11 -2.82 -37.10 -8.24
C LYS A 11 -3.91 -36.02 -8.40
N THR A 12 -4.13 -35.58 -9.63
CA THR A 12 -5.32 -34.76 -9.96
C THR A 12 -6.52 -35.70 -10.10
N ILE A 13 -7.55 -35.41 -9.34
CA ILE A 13 -8.81 -36.15 -9.35
C ILE A 13 -9.42 -36.01 -10.77
N ILE A 14 -9.41 -37.11 -11.53
CA ILE A 14 -10.16 -37.23 -12.77
C ILE A 14 -11.63 -37.34 -12.40
N LEU A 15 -12.38 -36.23 -12.55
CA LEU A 15 -13.84 -36.25 -12.42
C LEU A 15 -14.41 -37.08 -13.58
N PRO A 16 -15.38 -37.96 -13.35
CA PRO A 16 -15.97 -38.76 -14.40
C PRO A 16 -16.65 -37.85 -15.44
N VAL A 17 -16.23 -37.97 -16.68
CA VAL A 17 -16.90 -37.33 -17.82
C VAL A 17 -18.27 -37.95 -17.94
N ALA A 18 -19.32 -37.21 -17.67
CA ALA A 18 -20.69 -37.63 -17.91
C ALA A 18 -20.82 -38.00 -19.41
N LYS A 19 -21.21 -39.24 -19.71
CA LYS A 19 -21.50 -39.69 -21.06
C LYS A 19 -22.73 -38.92 -21.58
N ALA A 20 -22.48 -37.90 -22.39
CA ALA A 20 -23.56 -37.22 -23.11
C ALA A 20 -24.15 -38.15 -24.15
N GLY A 21 -25.48 -38.29 -24.17
CA GLY A 21 -26.22 -39.08 -25.15
C GLY A 21 -25.96 -38.56 -26.57
N LYS A 22 -25.76 -39.50 -27.51
CA LYS A 22 -25.53 -39.21 -28.94
C LYS A 22 -26.80 -38.60 -29.57
N SER A 23 -26.78 -37.29 -29.86
CA SER A 23 -27.73 -36.68 -30.80
C SER A 23 -27.02 -36.45 -32.12
N LYS A 24 -27.55 -37.04 -33.18
CA LYS A 24 -27.08 -36.90 -34.58
C LYS A 24 -27.28 -35.44 -35.00
N GLY A 25 -26.19 -34.75 -35.37
CA GLY A 25 -26.24 -33.50 -36.14
C GLY A 25 -26.24 -32.19 -35.34
N LYS A 26 -26.11 -32.19 -34.01
CA LYS A 26 -26.01 -30.96 -33.19
C LYS A 26 -24.55 -30.65 -32.87
N HIS A 27 -24.13 -29.41 -33.11
CA HIS A 27 -22.85 -28.90 -32.63
C HIS A 27 -22.91 -28.79 -31.11
N ASP A 28 -21.85 -29.22 -30.42
CA ASP A 28 -21.65 -28.89 -29.02
C ASP A 28 -21.12 -27.45 -28.92
N THR A 29 -21.82 -26.61 -28.19
CA THR A 29 -21.40 -25.21 -27.95
C THR A 29 -20.58 -25.12 -26.70
N ALA A 30 -19.42 -24.46 -26.79
CA ALA A 30 -18.46 -24.26 -25.71
C ALA A 30 -17.87 -22.85 -25.73
N LEU A 31 -17.14 -22.50 -24.71
CA LEU A 31 -16.34 -21.28 -24.68
C LEU A 31 -14.86 -21.58 -24.94
N LEU A 32 -14.22 -20.71 -25.71
CA LEU A 32 -12.80 -20.76 -26.00
C LEU A 32 -12.09 -19.58 -25.34
N MET A 33 -11.10 -19.86 -24.51
CA MET A 33 -10.08 -18.90 -24.09
C MET A 33 -8.98 -18.89 -25.16
N ASP A 34 -8.84 -17.78 -25.83
CA ASP A 34 -7.90 -17.61 -26.94
C ASP A 34 -6.70 -16.78 -26.48
N PHE A 35 -5.55 -17.44 -26.31
CA PHE A 35 -4.29 -16.83 -25.88
C PHE A 35 -3.40 -16.39 -27.04
N VAL A 36 -3.87 -16.55 -28.28
CA VAL A 36 -3.13 -16.19 -29.50
C VAL A 36 -3.25 -14.70 -29.81
N THR A 37 -4.35 -14.07 -29.38
CA THR A 37 -4.65 -12.69 -29.77
C THR A 37 -3.66 -11.72 -29.19
N LYS A 38 -3.11 -10.86 -30.07
CA LYS A 38 -2.25 -9.71 -29.69
C LYS A 38 -3.04 -8.49 -29.19
N ALA A 39 -4.20 -8.73 -28.58
CA ALA A 39 -5.05 -7.68 -28.03
C ALA A 39 -4.43 -7.02 -26.79
N ALA A 40 -5.03 -5.94 -26.33
CA ALA A 40 -4.63 -5.27 -25.09
C ALA A 40 -4.81 -6.13 -23.82
N LEU A 41 -5.47 -7.28 -23.95
CA LEU A 41 -5.69 -8.27 -22.89
C LEU A 41 -4.84 -9.51 -23.11
N PRO A 42 -4.48 -10.24 -22.05
CA PRO A 42 -3.68 -11.47 -22.16
C PRO A 42 -4.42 -12.64 -22.84
N PHE A 43 -5.73 -12.54 -23.00
CA PHE A 43 -6.57 -13.51 -23.72
C PHE A 43 -7.87 -12.85 -24.20
N SER A 44 -8.54 -13.49 -25.14
CA SER A 44 -9.91 -13.17 -25.52
C SER A 44 -10.83 -14.37 -25.32
N ILE A 45 -12.15 -14.13 -25.37
CA ILE A 45 -13.17 -15.17 -25.22
C ILE A 45 -13.99 -15.23 -26.49
N ALA A 46 -14.19 -16.44 -26.97
CA ALA A 46 -14.96 -16.71 -28.15
C ALA A 46 -15.93 -17.90 -27.94
N THR A 47 -16.92 -18.04 -28.81
CA THR A 47 -17.74 -19.24 -28.91
C THR A 47 -16.99 -20.28 -29.70
N LEU A 48 -16.95 -21.51 -29.22
CA LEU A 48 -16.42 -22.67 -29.90
C LEU A 48 -17.55 -23.63 -30.26
N LEU A 49 -17.78 -23.86 -31.53
CA LEU A 49 -18.66 -24.94 -32.01
C LEU A 49 -17.81 -26.17 -32.26
N VAL A 50 -18.14 -27.27 -31.62
CA VAL A 50 -17.47 -28.56 -31.73
C VAL A 50 -18.37 -29.51 -32.49
N HIS A 51 -17.93 -30.00 -33.64
CA HIS A 51 -18.65 -30.99 -34.41
C HIS A 51 -17.89 -32.32 -34.34
N GLU A 52 -18.56 -33.39 -33.91
CA GLU A 52 -17.99 -34.73 -33.88
C GLU A 52 -18.35 -35.43 -35.18
N SER A 53 -17.32 -35.76 -35.99
CA SER A 53 -17.41 -36.52 -37.24
C SER A 53 -16.77 -37.90 -37.04
N ASN A 54 -17.02 -38.83 -37.99
CA ASN A 54 -16.45 -40.19 -37.96
C ASN A 54 -14.93 -40.25 -38.02
N GLY A 55 -14.27 -39.12 -38.31
CA GLY A 55 -12.80 -39.00 -38.41
C GLY A 55 -12.14 -38.13 -37.37
N GLY A 56 -12.91 -37.54 -36.43
CA GLY A 56 -12.36 -36.65 -35.43
C GLY A 56 -13.30 -35.52 -35.02
N ARG A 57 -12.75 -34.45 -34.50
CA ARG A 57 -13.49 -33.24 -34.11
C ARG A 57 -13.11 -32.09 -35.02
N ASP A 58 -14.10 -31.46 -35.59
CA ASP A 58 -13.98 -30.20 -36.31
C ASP A 58 -14.36 -29.04 -35.41
N TYR A 59 -13.61 -27.96 -35.49
CA TYR A 59 -13.75 -26.79 -34.61
C TYR A 59 -14.06 -25.55 -35.45
N LYS A 60 -15.07 -24.79 -35.01
CA LYS A 60 -15.36 -23.47 -35.57
C LYS A 60 -15.39 -22.45 -34.48
N VAL A 61 -14.51 -21.45 -34.59
CA VAL A 61 -14.44 -20.34 -33.65
C VAL A 61 -15.31 -19.20 -34.16
N LEU A 62 -16.23 -18.73 -33.36
CA LEU A 62 -17.08 -17.59 -33.64
C LEU A 62 -16.80 -16.49 -32.59
N PRO A 63 -16.53 -15.25 -33.05
CA PRO A 63 -16.30 -14.15 -32.13
C PRO A 63 -17.58 -13.84 -31.35
N LEU A 64 -17.42 -13.59 -30.05
CA LEU A 64 -18.51 -13.18 -29.16
C LEU A 64 -18.74 -11.67 -29.33
N GLN A 65 -19.36 -11.24 -30.43
CA GLN A 65 -19.48 -9.84 -30.85
C GLN A 65 -20.54 -9.06 -30.04
N SER A 66 -21.76 -9.60 -30.02
CA SER A 66 -22.94 -8.95 -29.45
C SER A 66 -23.90 -9.99 -28.83
N GLU A 67 -24.99 -9.55 -28.25
CA GLU A 67 -26.02 -10.43 -27.71
C GLU A 67 -26.58 -11.42 -28.77
N LYS A 68 -26.60 -11.04 -30.04
CA LYS A 68 -27.02 -11.93 -31.13
C LYS A 68 -26.10 -13.14 -31.30
N SER A 69 -24.83 -13.01 -30.92
CA SER A 69 -23.85 -14.11 -30.90
C SER A 69 -24.14 -15.17 -29.84
N LEU A 70 -25.07 -14.91 -28.89
CA LEU A 70 -25.41 -15.83 -27.80
C LEU A 70 -26.53 -16.81 -28.19
N GLN A 71 -27.02 -16.81 -29.41
CA GLN A 71 -28.08 -17.73 -29.84
C GLN A 71 -27.69 -19.21 -29.70
N ASP A 72 -26.40 -19.52 -29.84
CA ASP A 72 -25.88 -20.87 -29.67
C ASP A 72 -25.91 -21.35 -28.19
N PHE A 73 -26.13 -20.43 -27.23
CA PHE A 73 -26.25 -20.69 -25.80
C PHE A 73 -27.70 -20.61 -25.28
N LYS A 74 -28.70 -20.42 -26.14
CA LYS A 74 -30.10 -20.20 -25.76
C LYS A 74 -30.73 -21.35 -24.99
N GLU A 75 -30.24 -22.60 -25.20
CA GLU A 75 -30.72 -23.79 -24.49
C GLU A 75 -30.06 -23.97 -23.12
N MET A 76 -29.05 -23.14 -22.79
CA MET A 76 -28.38 -23.14 -21.48
C MET A 76 -29.18 -22.33 -20.44
N PRO A 77 -28.94 -22.54 -19.13
CA PRO A 77 -29.51 -21.74 -18.06
C PRO A 77 -29.36 -20.24 -18.33
N ARG A 78 -30.37 -19.45 -17.92
CA ARG A 78 -30.41 -17.99 -18.14
C ARG A 78 -29.23 -17.26 -17.49
N GLU A 79 -28.76 -17.77 -16.38
CA GLU A 79 -27.61 -17.24 -15.65
C GLU A 79 -26.34 -17.27 -16.51
N ILE A 80 -26.14 -18.33 -17.29
CA ILE A 80 -25.01 -18.44 -18.21
C ILE A 80 -25.12 -17.36 -19.31
N THR A 81 -26.27 -17.31 -20.00
CA THR A 81 -26.48 -16.34 -21.09
C THR A 81 -26.43 -14.90 -20.57
N TYR A 82 -26.90 -14.65 -19.36
CA TYR A 82 -26.78 -13.35 -18.71
C TYR A 82 -25.33 -12.94 -18.49
N SER A 83 -24.50 -13.80 -17.89
CA SER A 83 -23.07 -13.50 -17.66
C SER A 83 -22.31 -13.37 -18.97
N LEU A 84 -22.62 -14.19 -20.00
CA LEU A 84 -21.99 -14.11 -21.31
C LEU A 84 -22.26 -12.79 -22.04
N ARG A 85 -23.41 -12.13 -21.82
CA ARG A 85 -23.70 -10.80 -22.40
C ARG A 85 -22.63 -9.78 -22.07
N PHE A 86 -22.08 -9.84 -20.86
CA PHE A 86 -21.06 -8.91 -20.39
C PHE A 86 -19.65 -9.23 -20.93
N LEU A 87 -19.46 -10.40 -21.53
CA LEU A 87 -18.21 -10.82 -22.18
C LEU A 87 -18.18 -10.54 -23.68
N THR A 88 -19.28 -10.02 -24.26
CA THR A 88 -19.32 -9.64 -25.68
C THR A 88 -18.39 -8.48 -25.99
N ALA A 89 -17.83 -8.45 -27.20
CA ALA A 89 -16.95 -7.35 -27.64
C ALA A 89 -17.61 -5.97 -27.50
N GLU A 90 -18.93 -5.89 -27.76
CA GLU A 90 -19.72 -4.66 -27.58
C GLU A 90 -19.67 -4.16 -26.14
N LYS A 91 -19.90 -5.05 -25.17
CA LYS A 91 -19.88 -4.69 -23.73
C LYS A 91 -18.46 -4.40 -23.23
N LEU A 92 -17.49 -5.18 -23.67
CA LEU A 92 -16.07 -4.93 -23.34
C LEU A 92 -15.60 -3.57 -23.88
N ASN A 93 -16.05 -3.16 -25.07
CA ASN A 93 -15.77 -1.82 -25.61
C ASN A 93 -16.41 -0.72 -24.74
N THR A 94 -17.61 -0.94 -24.23
CA THR A 94 -18.25 0.01 -23.29
C THR A 94 -17.41 0.16 -21.99
N VAL A 95 -16.93 -0.95 -21.43
CA VAL A 95 -16.05 -0.94 -20.25
C VAL A 95 -14.74 -0.18 -20.56
N LYS A 96 -14.17 -0.43 -21.75
CA LYS A 96 -12.97 0.29 -22.22
C LYS A 96 -13.17 1.79 -22.28
N GLN A 97 -14.27 2.25 -22.88
CA GLN A 97 -14.61 3.68 -22.99
C GLN A 97 -14.81 4.32 -21.62
N GLN A 98 -15.51 3.65 -20.72
CA GLN A 98 -15.71 4.12 -19.34
C GLN A 98 -14.39 4.21 -18.58
N ALA A 99 -13.51 3.21 -18.72
CA ALA A 99 -12.19 3.22 -18.11
C ALA A 99 -11.32 4.36 -18.65
N GLN A 100 -11.34 4.61 -19.95
CA GLN A 100 -10.63 5.71 -20.60
C GLN A 100 -11.10 7.07 -20.08
N TRP A 101 -12.42 7.27 -20.00
CA TRP A 101 -12.98 8.50 -19.46
C TRP A 101 -12.55 8.73 -17.99
N LYS A 102 -12.65 7.70 -17.14
CA LYS A 102 -12.23 7.76 -15.74
C LYS A 102 -10.74 8.04 -15.57
N TYR A 103 -9.90 7.43 -16.40
CA TYR A 103 -8.47 7.68 -16.37
C TYR A 103 -8.14 9.13 -16.69
N ASN A 104 -8.75 9.69 -17.73
CA ASN A 104 -8.52 11.08 -18.16
C ASN A 104 -9.05 12.11 -17.16
N SER A 105 -10.09 11.77 -16.38
CA SER A 105 -10.65 12.66 -15.36
C SER A 105 -9.87 12.63 -14.03
N ASN A 106 -8.94 11.69 -13.85
CA ASN A 106 -8.17 11.54 -12.62
C ASN A 106 -6.73 12.03 -12.85
N LEU A 107 -6.38 13.21 -12.29
CA LEU A 107 -5.09 13.87 -12.47
C LEU A 107 -3.91 13.18 -11.74
N LYS A 108 -4.17 12.22 -10.83
CA LYS A 108 -3.16 11.49 -10.06
C LYS A 108 -3.27 9.99 -10.38
N ASN A 109 -2.75 9.58 -11.52
CA ASN A 109 -2.64 8.16 -11.85
C ASN A 109 -1.18 7.69 -11.65
N ASP A 110 -0.96 6.82 -10.70
CA ASP A 110 0.35 6.22 -10.41
C ASP A 110 0.75 5.11 -11.41
N ILE A 111 -0.18 4.72 -12.29
CA ILE A 111 0.02 3.65 -13.27
C ILE A 111 -0.24 4.14 -14.70
N SER A 112 0.41 3.53 -15.68
CA SER A 112 0.21 3.86 -17.09
C SER A 112 -1.23 3.59 -17.53
N PHE A 113 -1.73 4.35 -18.52
CA PHE A 113 -3.07 4.15 -19.09
C PHE A 113 -3.29 2.70 -19.55
N LYS A 114 -2.28 2.08 -20.17
CA LYS A 114 -2.36 0.70 -20.64
C LYS A 114 -2.61 -0.27 -19.47
N ALA A 115 -1.85 -0.16 -18.41
CA ALA A 115 -1.99 -1.00 -17.21
C ALA A 115 -3.35 -0.77 -16.52
N TYR A 116 -3.78 0.49 -16.39
CA TYR A 116 -5.08 0.82 -15.83
C TYR A 116 -6.23 0.20 -16.64
N LEU A 117 -6.19 0.34 -17.95
CA LEU A 117 -7.20 -0.23 -18.86
C LEU A 117 -7.25 -1.75 -18.74
N GLU A 118 -6.09 -2.40 -18.78
CA GLU A 118 -5.99 -3.86 -18.63
C GLU A 118 -6.59 -4.32 -17.29
N GLN A 119 -6.24 -3.67 -16.18
CA GLN A 119 -6.79 -3.98 -14.86
C GLN A 119 -8.33 -3.85 -14.84
N LYS A 120 -8.90 -2.77 -15.39
CA LYS A 120 -10.36 -2.56 -15.41
C LYS A 120 -11.08 -3.59 -16.25
N MET A 121 -10.54 -3.93 -17.41
CA MET A 121 -11.11 -4.96 -18.28
C MET A 121 -11.00 -6.35 -17.65
N LEU A 122 -9.84 -6.71 -17.11
CA LEU A 122 -9.64 -7.99 -16.42
C LEU A 122 -10.54 -8.12 -15.17
N SER A 123 -10.73 -7.05 -14.40
CA SER A 123 -11.66 -7.06 -13.28
C SER A 123 -13.09 -7.34 -13.72
N HIS A 124 -13.53 -6.71 -14.82
CA HIS A 124 -14.86 -6.98 -15.39
C HIS A 124 -15.04 -8.44 -15.82
N ILE A 125 -14.05 -9.00 -16.52
CA ILE A 125 -14.05 -10.39 -16.99
C ILE A 125 -13.98 -11.36 -15.80
N TYR A 126 -13.19 -11.06 -14.78
CA TYR A 126 -13.05 -11.88 -13.57
C TYR A 126 -14.38 -12.17 -12.88
N TYR A 127 -15.20 -11.16 -12.67
CA TYR A 127 -16.52 -11.35 -12.06
C TYR A 127 -17.42 -12.27 -12.88
N ARG A 128 -17.32 -12.18 -14.22
CA ARG A 128 -18.08 -13.10 -15.12
C ARG A 128 -17.57 -14.53 -15.03
N PHE A 129 -16.26 -14.73 -14.91
CA PHE A 129 -15.69 -16.05 -14.69
C PHE A 129 -16.13 -16.65 -13.35
N GLN A 130 -16.20 -15.85 -12.28
CA GLN A 130 -16.71 -16.30 -10.99
C GLN A 130 -18.18 -16.74 -11.08
N GLU A 131 -19.00 -16.01 -11.81
CA GLU A 131 -20.42 -16.35 -12.04
C GLU A 131 -20.58 -17.61 -12.91
N LEU A 132 -19.71 -17.83 -13.89
CA LEU A 132 -19.76 -18.97 -14.80
C LEU A 132 -19.13 -20.25 -14.22
N LYS A 133 -18.21 -20.13 -13.28
CA LYS A 133 -17.51 -21.26 -12.66
C LYS A 133 -18.42 -22.34 -12.07
N PRO A 134 -19.54 -22.06 -11.41
CA PRO A 134 -20.48 -23.07 -10.90
C PRO A 134 -21.09 -23.94 -12.00
N PHE A 135 -21.19 -23.43 -13.25
CA PHE A 135 -21.82 -24.12 -14.37
C PHE A 135 -20.85 -24.98 -15.19
N ARG A 136 -19.64 -25.25 -14.70
CA ARG A 136 -18.60 -26.02 -15.40
C ARG A 136 -19.02 -27.43 -15.84
N ALA A 137 -20.04 -28.02 -15.21
CA ALA A 137 -20.58 -29.31 -15.63
C ALA A 137 -21.42 -29.21 -16.92
N ILE A 138 -21.99 -28.05 -17.20
CA ILE A 138 -22.87 -27.77 -18.33
C ILE A 138 -22.12 -26.99 -19.42
N LEU A 139 -21.41 -25.93 -19.01
CA LEU A 139 -20.65 -25.04 -19.88
C LEU A 139 -19.24 -25.57 -20.04
N LYS A 140 -18.95 -26.15 -21.20
CA LYS A 140 -17.61 -26.65 -21.56
C LYS A 140 -16.69 -25.49 -21.89
N TRP A 141 -15.43 -25.58 -21.44
CA TRP A 141 -14.39 -24.62 -21.76
C TRP A 141 -13.25 -25.30 -22.48
N TYR A 142 -12.70 -24.58 -23.44
CA TYR A 142 -11.48 -24.94 -24.15
C TYR A 142 -10.51 -23.76 -24.17
N TYR A 143 -9.28 -24.03 -24.51
CA TYR A 143 -8.26 -23.01 -24.74
C TYR A 143 -7.37 -23.34 -25.93
N ARG A 144 -6.78 -22.31 -26.52
CA ARG A 144 -5.73 -22.46 -27.54
C ARG A 144 -4.60 -21.46 -27.29
N GLN A 145 -3.37 -21.87 -27.72
CA GLN A 145 -2.15 -21.08 -27.65
C GLN A 145 -1.51 -20.86 -29.02
N THR A 146 -2.10 -21.42 -30.08
CA THR A 146 -1.65 -21.31 -31.47
C THR A 146 -2.83 -21.05 -32.41
N ASP A 147 -2.57 -20.49 -33.58
CA ASP A 147 -3.63 -20.12 -34.55
C ASP A 147 -4.34 -21.33 -35.20
N ASN A 148 -3.71 -22.50 -35.14
CA ASN A 148 -4.29 -23.70 -35.75
C ASN A 148 -5.52 -24.18 -34.97
N LEU A 149 -6.53 -24.69 -35.72
CA LEU A 149 -7.77 -25.22 -35.16
C LEU A 149 -7.84 -26.73 -35.39
N ASN A 150 -7.25 -27.52 -34.51
CA ASN A 150 -7.27 -28.97 -34.57
C ASN A 150 -7.26 -29.60 -33.17
N ASN A 151 -7.38 -30.92 -33.11
CA ASN A 151 -7.42 -31.68 -31.85
C ASN A 151 -6.18 -31.55 -30.97
N THR A 152 -5.03 -31.17 -31.53
CA THR A 152 -3.78 -31.00 -30.78
C THR A 152 -3.63 -29.59 -30.21
N THR A 153 -4.28 -28.60 -30.83
CA THR A 153 -4.17 -27.18 -30.45
C THR A 153 -5.33 -26.67 -29.60
N ILE A 154 -6.56 -27.19 -29.88
CA ILE A 154 -7.75 -26.94 -29.06
C ILE A 154 -7.79 -27.94 -27.91
N LYS A 155 -7.54 -27.48 -26.71
CA LYS A 155 -7.47 -28.33 -25.50
C LYS A 155 -8.61 -28.00 -24.54
N PRO A 156 -9.17 -29.02 -23.83
CA PRO A 156 -10.15 -28.76 -22.80
C PRO A 156 -9.52 -27.99 -21.65
N ALA A 157 -10.26 -27.02 -21.13
CA ALA A 157 -9.87 -26.24 -19.95
C ALA A 157 -10.72 -26.67 -18.74
N ALA A 158 -10.07 -27.03 -17.66
CA ALA A 158 -10.70 -27.37 -16.40
C ALA A 158 -10.46 -26.25 -15.36
N PHE A 159 -11.52 -25.68 -14.83
CA PHE A 159 -11.40 -24.70 -13.73
C PHE A 159 -11.32 -25.42 -12.39
N SER A 160 -10.26 -25.13 -11.65
CA SER A 160 -10.04 -25.67 -10.32
C SER A 160 -11.08 -25.17 -9.31
N ASN A 161 -11.42 -26.03 -8.35
CA ASN A 161 -12.22 -25.64 -7.20
C ASN A 161 -11.42 -24.79 -6.20
N TYR A 162 -10.13 -24.94 -6.19
CA TYR A 162 -9.26 -24.26 -5.26
C TYR A 162 -8.98 -22.83 -5.73
N THR A 163 -9.03 -21.90 -4.79
CA THR A 163 -8.62 -20.51 -5.05
C THR A 163 -7.17 -20.38 -4.62
N PRO A 164 -6.26 -20.05 -5.54
CA PRO A 164 -4.86 -19.81 -5.20
C PRO A 164 -4.74 -18.56 -4.32
N LYS A 165 -3.82 -18.59 -3.38
CA LYS A 165 -3.47 -17.45 -2.52
C LYS A 165 -1.99 -17.16 -2.73
N LEU A 166 -1.65 -15.91 -2.99
CA LEU A 166 -0.25 -15.52 -3.03
C LEU A 166 0.39 -15.66 -1.66
N CYS A 167 1.63 -16.11 -1.66
CA CYS A 167 2.52 -16.09 -0.51
C CYS A 167 3.93 -15.74 -1.00
N PHE A 168 4.80 -15.40 -0.08
CA PHE A 168 6.14 -14.91 -0.39
C PHE A 168 7.17 -15.70 0.40
N GLU A 169 8.32 -15.93 -0.22
CA GLU A 169 9.46 -16.57 0.40
C GLU A 169 10.66 -15.63 0.35
N LEU A 170 11.21 -15.29 1.50
CA LEU A 170 12.43 -14.50 1.62
C LEU A 170 13.59 -15.42 1.96
N SER A 171 14.65 -15.36 1.17
CA SER A 171 15.86 -16.12 1.40
C SER A 171 17.10 -15.29 1.07
N ARG A 172 18.20 -15.55 1.80
CA ARG A 172 19.48 -14.91 1.50
C ARG A 172 20.23 -15.76 0.46
N MET A 173 20.61 -15.12 -0.62
CA MET A 173 21.38 -15.75 -1.69
C MET A 173 22.86 -15.87 -1.29
N GLN A 174 23.60 -16.77 -1.94
CA GLN A 174 25.04 -16.98 -1.71
C GLN A 174 25.89 -15.72 -1.92
N ASN A 175 25.46 -14.80 -2.79
CA ASN A 175 26.10 -13.52 -3.05
C ASN A 175 25.73 -12.41 -2.05
N GLY A 176 25.02 -12.75 -0.97
CA GLY A 176 24.62 -11.83 0.08
C GLY A 176 23.35 -11.00 -0.21
N LEU A 177 22.78 -11.06 -1.43
CA LEU A 177 21.52 -10.40 -1.74
C LEU A 177 20.35 -11.08 -1.00
N LEU A 178 19.41 -10.28 -0.53
CA LEU A 178 18.11 -10.78 -0.09
C LEU A 178 17.21 -10.95 -1.31
N ARG A 179 16.64 -12.14 -1.48
CA ARG A 179 15.68 -12.40 -2.57
C ARG A 179 14.29 -12.69 -2.00
N MET A 180 13.30 -11.97 -2.49
CA MET A 180 11.91 -12.29 -2.27
C MET A 180 11.34 -12.96 -3.53
N ILE A 181 10.76 -14.15 -3.36
CA ILE A 181 10.14 -14.94 -4.45
C ILE A 181 8.64 -14.94 -4.22
N VAL A 182 7.88 -14.74 -5.29
CA VAL A 182 6.43 -14.86 -5.26
C VAL A 182 6.06 -16.33 -5.43
N MET A 183 5.35 -16.85 -4.45
CA MET A 183 4.87 -18.21 -4.37
C MET A 183 3.34 -18.22 -4.43
N VAL A 184 2.76 -19.36 -4.70
CA VAL A 184 1.31 -19.55 -4.66
C VAL A 184 0.95 -20.78 -3.84
N ASN A 185 0.05 -20.61 -2.90
CA ASN A 185 -0.52 -21.69 -2.10
C ASN A 185 -1.84 -22.13 -2.74
N ILE A 186 -1.93 -23.41 -3.10
CA ILE A 186 -3.12 -24.06 -3.65
C ILE A 186 -3.38 -25.31 -2.82
N ASN A 187 -4.47 -25.33 -2.09
CA ASN A 187 -4.84 -26.47 -1.23
C ASN A 187 -3.71 -26.89 -0.29
N GLU A 188 -3.15 -25.92 0.45
CA GLU A 188 -2.06 -26.11 1.43
C GLU A 188 -0.70 -26.53 0.83
N GLN A 189 -0.60 -26.62 -0.48
CA GLN A 189 0.66 -26.86 -1.17
C GLN A 189 1.20 -25.57 -1.76
N ILE A 190 2.47 -25.31 -1.55
CA ILE A 190 3.14 -24.09 -1.99
C ILE A 190 3.99 -24.41 -3.22
N PHE A 191 3.81 -23.58 -4.26
CA PHE A 191 4.51 -23.71 -5.53
C PHE A 191 5.14 -22.36 -5.91
N PRO A 192 6.28 -22.34 -6.60
CA PRO A 192 6.76 -21.13 -7.27
C PRO A 192 5.72 -20.64 -8.28
N LEU A 193 5.45 -19.34 -8.30
CA LEU A 193 4.52 -18.77 -9.27
C LEU A 193 5.00 -18.98 -10.73
N THR A 194 6.31 -19.13 -10.92
CA THR A 194 6.94 -19.45 -12.21
C THR A 194 6.55 -20.80 -12.79
N ASP A 195 6.01 -21.72 -11.99
CA ASP A 195 5.53 -23.02 -12.46
C ASP A 195 4.19 -22.94 -13.21
N PHE A 196 3.59 -21.74 -13.24
CA PHE A 196 2.31 -21.46 -13.89
C PHE A 196 2.48 -20.49 -15.04
N ASN A 197 1.76 -20.73 -16.14
CA ASN A 197 1.53 -19.71 -17.16
C ASN A 197 0.51 -18.69 -16.62
N ARG A 198 0.89 -17.41 -16.61
CA ARG A 198 0.06 -16.35 -16.07
C ARG A 198 -0.61 -15.55 -17.19
N HIS A 199 -1.95 -15.45 -17.12
CA HIS A 199 -2.78 -14.70 -18.04
C HIS A 199 -3.72 -13.77 -17.24
N GLY A 200 -3.23 -12.63 -16.77
CA GLY A 200 -3.95 -11.75 -15.85
C GLY A 200 -4.27 -12.47 -14.53
N PHE A 201 -5.56 -12.67 -14.24
CA PHE A 201 -6.02 -13.41 -13.07
C PHE A 201 -6.05 -14.94 -13.22
N LEU A 202 -5.77 -15.46 -14.43
CA LEU A 202 -5.72 -16.90 -14.67
C LEU A 202 -4.30 -17.40 -14.46
N LEU A 203 -4.16 -18.40 -13.61
CA LEU A 203 -2.95 -19.21 -13.46
C LEU A 203 -3.23 -20.55 -14.15
N GLN A 204 -2.39 -20.94 -15.09
CA GLN A 204 -2.54 -22.19 -15.85
C GLN A 204 -1.43 -23.17 -15.49
N SER A 205 -1.82 -24.38 -15.10
CA SER A 205 -0.94 -25.54 -15.01
C SER A 205 -1.51 -26.65 -15.89
N LYS A 206 -0.84 -26.96 -17.01
CA LYS A 206 -1.35 -27.89 -18.05
C LYS A 206 -2.74 -27.44 -18.54
N ASN A 207 -3.76 -28.26 -18.31
CA ASN A 207 -5.15 -27.99 -18.72
C ASN A 207 -6.02 -27.45 -17.57
N GLU A 208 -5.44 -27.27 -16.39
CA GLU A 208 -6.14 -26.75 -15.22
C GLU A 208 -5.88 -25.24 -15.06
N PHE A 209 -6.96 -24.52 -14.79
CA PHE A 209 -6.95 -23.07 -14.60
C PHE A 209 -7.43 -22.71 -13.20
N PHE A 210 -6.69 -21.84 -12.55
CA PHE A 210 -6.99 -21.31 -11.22
C PHE A 210 -7.32 -19.84 -11.35
N LEU A 211 -8.34 -19.39 -10.63
CA LEU A 211 -8.75 -17.99 -10.58
C LEU A 211 -8.08 -17.31 -9.40
N LEU A 212 -7.05 -16.53 -9.66
CA LEU A 212 -6.37 -15.71 -8.67
C LEU A 212 -7.26 -14.54 -8.25
N ALA A 213 -7.31 -14.18 -6.98
CA ALA A 213 -8.07 -13.02 -6.51
C ALA A 213 -7.59 -11.72 -7.19
N LEU A 214 -8.51 -10.77 -7.43
CA LEU A 214 -8.15 -9.51 -8.12
C LEU A 214 -7.07 -8.71 -7.40
N LYS A 215 -7.15 -8.63 -6.07
CA LYS A 215 -6.14 -7.96 -5.24
C LYS A 215 -4.74 -8.57 -5.42
N ASP A 216 -4.69 -9.89 -5.57
CA ASP A 216 -3.44 -10.62 -5.77
C ASP A 216 -2.93 -10.43 -7.21
N MET A 217 -3.83 -10.42 -8.21
CA MET A 217 -3.48 -10.04 -9.57
C MET A 217 -2.88 -8.63 -9.64
N GLU A 218 -3.50 -7.65 -8.97
CA GLU A 218 -3.01 -6.27 -8.92
C GLU A 218 -1.64 -6.18 -8.25
N LEU A 219 -1.42 -6.94 -7.18
CA LEU A 219 -0.13 -7.01 -6.52
C LEU A 219 0.98 -7.54 -7.45
N LEU A 220 0.65 -8.50 -8.33
CA LEU A 220 1.61 -9.08 -9.29
C LEU A 220 2.11 -8.11 -10.35
N TYR A 221 1.43 -6.99 -10.61
CA TYR A 221 1.98 -5.94 -11.49
C TYR A 221 3.25 -5.30 -10.92
N LYS A 222 3.43 -5.34 -9.58
CA LYS A 222 4.65 -4.87 -8.91
C LYS A 222 5.81 -5.87 -9.03
N TYR A 223 5.51 -7.15 -9.30
CA TYR A 223 6.49 -8.24 -9.36
C TYR A 223 6.39 -9.01 -10.69
N PRO A 224 6.69 -8.38 -11.83
CA PRO A 224 6.51 -9.01 -13.17
C PRO A 224 7.36 -10.25 -13.36
N GLN A 225 8.55 -10.31 -12.75
CA GLN A 225 9.47 -11.43 -12.83
C GLN A 225 9.22 -12.52 -11.77
N CYS A 226 8.20 -12.36 -10.92
CA CYS A 226 7.88 -13.26 -9.81
C CYS A 226 8.96 -13.35 -8.73
N PHE A 227 9.96 -12.49 -8.77
CA PHE A 227 10.96 -12.31 -7.72
C PHE A 227 11.51 -10.87 -7.73
N VAL A 228 12.16 -10.49 -6.64
CA VAL A 228 12.92 -9.25 -6.53
C VAL A 228 14.19 -9.50 -5.72
N ASP A 229 15.32 -8.98 -6.21
CA ASP A 229 16.61 -9.03 -5.53
C ASP A 229 16.90 -7.68 -4.87
N ILE A 230 17.22 -7.72 -3.60
CA ILE A 230 17.38 -6.55 -2.75
C ILE A 230 18.86 -6.48 -2.31
N PRO A 231 19.59 -5.41 -2.68
CA PRO A 231 20.93 -5.17 -2.18
C PRO A 231 20.92 -4.87 -0.68
N ALA A 232 22.00 -5.24 0.02
CA ALA A 232 22.14 -5.02 1.46
C ALA A 232 21.82 -3.58 1.91
N ALA A 233 22.25 -2.58 1.12
CA ALA A 233 21.99 -1.16 1.41
C ALA A 233 20.49 -0.76 1.43
N LYS A 234 19.62 -1.56 0.80
CA LYS A 234 18.16 -1.32 0.73
C LYS A 234 17.35 -2.35 1.52
N GLU A 235 18.01 -3.26 2.21
CA GLU A 235 17.35 -4.38 2.88
C GLU A 235 16.39 -3.91 3.98
N THR A 236 16.85 -3.03 4.87
CA THR A 236 16.04 -2.49 5.96
C THR A 236 14.81 -1.76 5.44
N ASP A 237 14.99 -0.87 4.46
CA ASP A 237 13.87 -0.14 3.83
C ASP A 237 12.87 -1.09 3.17
N PHE A 238 13.35 -2.12 2.47
CA PHE A 238 12.49 -3.11 1.85
C PHE A 238 11.71 -3.95 2.87
N LEU A 239 12.35 -4.35 3.96
CA LEU A 239 11.70 -5.09 5.04
C LEU A 239 10.58 -4.28 5.68
N LEU A 240 10.84 -3.01 6.00
CA LEU A 240 9.87 -2.11 6.63
C LEU A 240 8.72 -1.73 5.68
N ASN A 241 9.04 -1.28 4.47
CA ASN A 241 8.08 -0.63 3.59
C ASN A 241 7.41 -1.60 2.60
N THR A 242 7.91 -2.85 2.50
CA THR A 242 7.36 -3.85 1.59
C THR A 242 6.95 -5.13 2.32
N VAL A 243 7.87 -5.75 3.07
CA VAL A 243 7.64 -7.08 3.66
C VAL A 243 6.66 -7.00 4.83
N GLU A 244 6.80 -6.04 5.73
CA GLU A 244 5.89 -5.90 6.88
C GLU A 244 4.44 -5.60 6.45
N PRO A 245 4.16 -4.68 5.51
CA PRO A 245 2.82 -4.51 4.97
C PRO A 245 2.27 -5.75 4.26
N LEU A 246 3.12 -6.48 3.51
CA LEU A 246 2.72 -7.74 2.87
C LEU A 246 2.36 -8.81 3.89
N ALA A 247 3.14 -8.93 4.96
CA ALA A 247 2.91 -9.93 6.01
C ALA A 247 1.60 -9.74 6.78
N LYS A 248 1.03 -8.51 6.78
CA LYS A 248 -0.31 -8.23 7.34
C LYS A 248 -1.44 -8.86 6.52
N THR A 249 -1.22 -9.15 5.24
CA THR A 249 -2.27 -9.58 4.31
C THR A 249 -1.99 -10.90 3.61
N HIS A 250 -0.73 -11.34 3.57
CA HIS A 250 -0.26 -12.54 2.89
C HIS A 250 0.70 -13.34 3.78
N ALA A 251 0.77 -14.63 3.58
CA ALA A 251 1.78 -15.45 4.23
C ALA A 251 3.18 -15.10 3.65
N VAL A 252 4.11 -14.76 4.53
CA VAL A 252 5.50 -14.51 4.18
C VAL A 252 6.36 -15.51 4.94
N ASN A 253 6.97 -16.44 4.22
CA ASN A 253 7.96 -17.37 4.77
C ASN A 253 9.34 -16.70 4.74
N ARG A 254 10.03 -16.69 5.86
CA ARG A 254 11.32 -16.03 6.03
C ARG A 254 12.34 -17.06 6.49
N ASP A 255 13.28 -17.39 5.63
CA ASP A 255 14.50 -18.10 6.06
C ASP A 255 15.44 -17.14 6.82
N VAL A 256 15.30 -15.85 6.58
CA VAL A 256 15.97 -14.81 7.34
C VAL A 256 15.13 -14.54 8.59
N LEU A 257 15.42 -15.26 9.66
CA LEU A 257 14.90 -14.94 10.98
C LEU A 257 15.50 -13.59 11.39
N LEU A 258 14.69 -12.57 11.31
CA LEU A 258 14.99 -11.37 12.07
C LEU A 258 14.91 -11.78 13.54
N GLU A 259 15.96 -11.53 14.29
CA GLU A 259 15.94 -11.71 15.73
C GLU A 259 14.82 -10.85 16.30
N ASP A 260 13.80 -11.48 16.88
CA ASP A 260 12.69 -10.75 17.50
C ASP A 260 13.11 -10.31 18.90
N ILE A 261 13.23 -9.01 19.08
CA ILE A 261 13.56 -8.38 20.35
C ILE A 261 12.29 -7.77 20.92
N ALA A 262 11.79 -8.35 22.02
CA ALA A 262 10.80 -7.67 22.84
C ALA A 262 11.51 -6.59 23.65
N ALA A 263 11.21 -5.32 23.39
CA ALA A 263 11.85 -4.20 24.07
C ALA A 263 10.82 -3.46 24.92
N ASP A 264 11.13 -3.34 26.19
CA ASP A 264 10.40 -2.46 27.11
C ASP A 264 11.11 -1.10 27.11
N MET A 265 10.53 -0.13 26.43
CA MET A 265 11.12 1.19 26.23
C MET A 265 10.22 2.27 26.81
N THR A 266 10.85 3.27 27.44
CA THR A 266 10.12 4.40 28.02
C THR A 266 9.61 5.33 26.94
N LEU A 267 8.35 5.74 27.05
CA LEU A 267 7.74 6.76 26.20
C LEU A 267 8.39 8.13 26.45
N GLN A 268 8.78 8.79 25.38
CA GLN A 268 9.14 10.20 25.36
C GLN A 268 8.28 10.91 24.30
N PRO A 269 7.25 11.65 24.71
CA PRO A 269 6.45 12.41 23.77
C PRO A 269 7.26 13.54 23.14
N LYS A 270 7.04 13.81 21.86
CA LYS A 270 7.60 14.94 21.11
C LYS A 270 6.51 15.73 20.44
N VAL A 271 6.73 17.02 20.25
CA VAL A 271 5.83 17.90 19.50
C VAL A 271 6.58 18.46 18.29
N TYR A 272 5.98 18.30 17.15
CA TYR A 272 6.46 18.89 15.88
C TYR A 272 5.58 20.06 15.49
N LEU A 273 6.22 21.17 15.17
CA LEU A 273 5.58 22.37 14.66
C LEU A 273 5.79 22.47 13.15
N GLY A 274 4.80 22.95 12.45
CA GLY A 274 4.87 23.18 11.01
C GLY A 274 3.83 24.21 10.58
N GLU A 275 3.81 24.53 9.29
CA GLU A 275 2.84 25.43 8.70
C GLU A 275 1.98 24.69 7.70
N LEU A 276 0.66 24.83 7.81
CA LEU A 276 -0.32 24.26 6.91
C LEU A 276 -0.87 25.36 6.01
N ASN A 277 -0.71 25.20 4.68
CA ASN A 277 -1.22 26.09 3.65
C ASN A 277 -0.81 27.59 3.84
N ASN A 278 0.34 27.86 4.43
CA ASN A 278 0.81 29.23 4.74
C ASN A 278 -0.20 30.09 5.51
N SER A 279 -1.09 29.50 6.28
CA SER A 279 -2.17 30.20 6.99
C SER A 279 -2.39 29.70 8.40
N PHE A 280 -1.91 28.48 8.69
CA PHE A 280 -2.15 27.84 9.97
C PHE A 280 -0.84 27.31 10.56
N LEU A 281 -0.67 27.50 11.86
CA LEU A 281 0.29 26.77 12.66
C LEU A 281 -0.23 25.35 12.86
N MET A 282 0.57 24.35 12.52
CA MET A 282 0.28 22.93 12.71
C MET A 282 1.11 22.38 13.88
N ILE A 283 0.49 21.56 14.71
CA ILE A 283 1.09 20.95 15.89
C ILE A 283 0.80 19.45 15.85
N THR A 284 1.84 18.64 15.78
CA THR A 284 1.72 17.18 15.68
C THR A 284 2.47 16.54 16.84
N ALA A 285 1.81 15.63 17.55
CA ALA A 285 2.47 14.79 18.53
C ALA A 285 3.07 13.56 17.87
N LYS A 286 4.27 13.18 18.31
CA LYS A 286 4.93 11.93 17.95
C LYS A 286 5.44 11.22 19.20
N TRP A 287 5.59 9.92 19.09
CA TRP A 287 5.94 9.05 20.21
C TRP A 287 7.33 8.46 19.98
N GLN A 288 8.26 8.78 20.85
CA GLN A 288 9.61 8.23 20.84
C GLN A 288 9.70 7.11 21.88
N TYR A 289 10.16 5.94 21.45
CA TYR A 289 10.50 4.79 22.28
C TYR A 289 11.96 4.40 22.02
N GLY A 290 12.87 4.78 22.90
CA GLY A 290 14.30 4.65 22.65
C GLY A 290 14.73 5.39 21.38
N ASP A 291 15.32 4.69 20.42
CA ASP A 291 15.75 5.26 19.14
C ASP A 291 14.64 5.29 18.06
N PHE A 292 13.45 4.76 18.38
CA PHE A 292 12.36 4.63 17.42
C PHE A 292 11.30 5.70 17.61
N GLU A 293 10.99 6.42 16.55
CA GLU A 293 9.90 7.41 16.53
C GLU A 293 8.73 6.88 15.70
N MET A 294 7.51 7.11 16.20
CA MET A 294 6.29 6.68 15.52
C MET A 294 5.20 7.76 15.56
N ASP A 295 4.33 7.72 14.59
CA ASP A 295 3.11 8.50 14.55
C ASP A 295 2.01 7.87 15.42
N ASP A 296 0.90 8.60 15.59
CA ASP A 296 -0.25 8.12 16.32
C ASP A 296 -1.01 7.06 15.53
N GLU A 297 -0.70 5.79 15.76
CA GLU A 297 -1.37 4.64 15.17
C GLU A 297 -2.18 3.87 16.21
N PRO A 298 -3.25 3.15 15.80
CA PRO A 298 -4.01 2.30 16.72
C PRO A 298 -3.19 1.06 17.14
N GLY A 299 -3.40 0.59 18.37
CA GLY A 299 -2.77 -0.61 18.93
C GLY A 299 -1.91 -0.32 20.15
N ASP A 300 -1.59 -1.37 20.89
CA ASP A 300 -0.77 -1.36 22.11
C ASP A 300 0.66 -1.88 21.89
N MET A 301 0.95 -2.30 20.64
CA MET A 301 2.25 -2.78 20.22
C MET A 301 2.72 -2.02 18.99
N PHE A 302 3.99 -1.72 18.94
CA PHE A 302 4.66 -1.13 17.78
C PHE A 302 5.78 -2.07 17.34
N THR A 303 5.83 -2.39 16.04
CA THR A 303 6.86 -3.27 15.49
C THR A 303 7.67 -2.52 14.44
N THR A 304 8.98 -2.52 14.58
CA THR A 304 9.92 -1.91 13.64
C THR A 304 11.11 -2.83 13.39
N VAL A 305 11.88 -2.54 12.33
CA VAL A 305 13.11 -3.29 12.00
C VAL A 305 14.27 -2.30 11.92
N ALA A 306 15.32 -2.57 12.67
CA ALA A 306 16.58 -1.82 12.62
C ALA A 306 17.74 -2.80 12.79
N ASP A 307 18.87 -2.53 12.13
CA ASP A 307 20.11 -3.34 12.22
C ASP A 307 19.88 -4.85 12.00
N GLY A 308 18.94 -5.21 11.11
CA GLY A 308 18.60 -6.60 10.82
C GLY A 308 17.82 -7.32 11.92
N LYS A 309 17.32 -6.60 12.92
CA LYS A 309 16.53 -7.12 14.04
C LYS A 309 15.12 -6.53 14.00
N ARG A 310 14.13 -7.31 14.43
CA ARG A 310 12.77 -6.85 14.63
C ARG A 310 12.57 -6.48 16.09
N TYR A 311 12.19 -5.24 16.31
CA TYR A 311 11.84 -4.74 17.64
C TYR A 311 10.33 -4.73 17.78
N THR A 312 9.82 -5.43 18.77
CA THR A 312 8.41 -5.37 19.19
C THR A 312 8.35 -4.62 20.51
N ILE A 313 7.82 -3.41 20.46
CA ILE A 313 7.80 -2.46 21.56
C ILE A 313 6.38 -2.37 22.09
N LYS A 314 6.22 -2.57 23.41
CA LYS A 314 4.95 -2.32 24.07
C LYS A 314 4.78 -0.82 24.28
N ARG A 315 3.68 -0.28 23.75
CA ARG A 315 3.37 1.16 23.88
C ARG A 315 2.80 1.48 25.24
N ASP A 316 3.19 2.63 25.75
CA ASP A 316 2.52 3.27 26.90
C ASP A 316 1.33 4.11 26.41
N VAL A 317 0.25 3.42 26.02
CA VAL A 317 -0.98 4.06 25.52
C VAL A 317 -1.58 5.03 26.55
N ALA A 318 -1.37 4.79 27.83
CA ALA A 318 -1.85 5.67 28.90
C ALA A 318 -1.10 7.01 28.89
N GLY A 319 0.24 6.98 28.85
CA GLY A 319 1.08 8.16 28.75
C GLY A 319 0.90 8.94 27.45
N GLU A 320 0.70 8.23 26.32
CA GLU A 320 0.36 8.86 25.04
C GLU A 320 -0.98 9.61 25.13
N ASN A 321 -2.02 9.00 25.72
CA ASN A 321 -3.33 9.61 25.88
C ASN A 321 -3.29 10.78 26.87
N GLU A 322 -2.50 10.71 27.93
CA GLU A 322 -2.27 11.85 28.85
C GLU A 322 -1.69 13.05 28.08
N THR A 323 -0.68 12.79 27.23
CA THR A 323 -0.08 13.84 26.39
C THR A 323 -1.08 14.41 25.38
N LYS A 324 -1.90 13.57 24.73
CA LYS A 324 -2.98 14.04 23.83
C LYS A 324 -4.00 14.92 24.57
N GLN A 325 -4.42 14.51 25.75
CA GLN A 325 -5.33 15.29 26.58
C GLN A 325 -4.72 16.63 26.98
N PHE A 326 -3.45 16.61 27.38
CA PHE A 326 -2.71 17.84 27.70
C PHE A 326 -2.67 18.80 26.50
N LEU A 327 -2.30 18.33 25.30
CA LEU A 327 -2.28 19.14 24.09
C LEU A 327 -3.68 19.63 23.71
N SER A 328 -4.69 18.76 23.79
CA SER A 328 -6.08 19.10 23.50
C SER A 328 -6.62 20.20 24.41
N ALA A 329 -6.20 20.23 25.67
CA ALA A 329 -6.60 21.26 26.64
C ALA A 329 -5.91 22.62 26.43
N MET A 330 -4.93 22.72 25.52
CA MET A 330 -4.19 23.95 25.28
C MET A 330 -4.99 25.02 24.56
N HIS A 331 -6.02 24.63 23.78
CA HIS A 331 -6.87 25.55 23.06
C HIS A 331 -8.28 24.99 22.89
N GLU A 332 -9.31 25.86 23.00
CA GLU A 332 -10.72 25.49 22.94
C GLU A 332 -11.17 24.79 21.64
N LYS A 333 -10.44 25.02 20.54
CA LYS A 333 -10.72 24.40 19.21
C LYS A 333 -10.09 23.00 19.06
N PHE A 334 -9.11 22.64 19.87
CA PHE A 334 -8.37 21.38 19.72
C PHE A 334 -9.21 20.12 19.97
N PRO A 335 -10.10 20.07 20.98
CA PRO A 335 -10.92 18.88 21.22
C PRO A 335 -11.82 18.46 20.02
N GLN A 336 -12.09 19.40 19.11
CA GLN A 336 -12.93 19.13 17.93
C GLN A 336 -12.13 18.64 16.71
N GLN A 337 -10.79 18.70 16.77
CA GLN A 337 -9.90 18.33 15.69
C GLN A 337 -9.49 16.86 15.84
N LYS A 338 -9.85 16.02 14.86
CA LYS A 338 -9.69 14.56 14.91
C LYS A 338 -8.73 13.98 13.86
N ASN A 339 -7.89 14.84 13.26
CA ASN A 339 -7.03 14.44 12.13
C ASN A 339 -5.64 13.94 12.55
N GLY A 340 -5.40 13.66 13.84
CA GLY A 340 -4.08 13.28 14.36
C GLY A 340 -3.11 14.47 14.57
N TYR A 341 -3.53 15.69 14.25
CA TYR A 341 -2.79 16.93 14.50
C TYR A 341 -3.72 18.07 14.89
N TYR A 342 -3.16 19.08 15.55
CA TYR A 342 -3.87 20.31 15.91
C TYR A 342 -3.42 21.44 14.99
N TYR A 343 -4.33 22.38 14.73
CA TYR A 343 -4.00 23.58 13.93
C TYR A 343 -4.73 24.82 14.41
N LEU A 344 -4.08 25.97 14.28
CA LEU A 344 -4.65 27.28 14.55
C LEU A 344 -4.29 28.26 13.43
N PRO A 345 -5.21 29.18 13.06
CA PRO A 345 -4.84 30.33 12.24
C PRO A 345 -3.71 31.13 12.92
N PHE A 346 -2.77 31.67 12.16
CA PHE A 346 -1.66 32.45 12.72
C PHE A 346 -2.13 33.58 13.63
N ALA A 347 -3.13 34.35 13.19
CA ALA A 347 -3.71 35.44 14.00
C ALA A 347 -4.25 34.96 15.37
N GLU A 348 -4.69 33.70 15.47
CA GLU A 348 -5.18 33.14 16.71
C GLU A 348 -4.05 32.61 17.59
N ALA A 349 -3.02 32.03 16.97
CA ALA A 349 -1.81 31.60 17.64
C ALA A 349 -1.03 32.78 18.25
N GLU A 350 -1.07 33.96 17.63
CA GLU A 350 -0.48 35.19 18.15
C GLU A 350 -1.33 35.86 19.26
N LYS A 351 -2.64 35.68 19.19
CA LYS A 351 -3.58 36.34 20.09
C LYS A 351 -3.31 36.02 21.53
N LYS A 352 -3.21 37.06 22.40
CA LYS A 352 -2.94 36.95 23.83
C LYS A 352 -1.66 36.14 24.13
N GLN A 353 -0.70 36.15 23.20
CA GLN A 353 0.57 35.43 23.33
C GLN A 353 0.36 33.92 23.55
N TRP A 354 -0.63 33.37 22.87
CA TRP A 354 -0.99 31.96 23.04
C TRP A 354 0.18 31.03 22.73
N PHE A 355 0.88 31.27 21.62
CA PHE A 355 2.01 30.44 21.20
C PHE A 355 3.12 30.40 22.26
N VAL A 356 3.46 31.54 22.83
CA VAL A 356 4.49 31.65 23.88
C VAL A 356 4.10 30.83 25.10
N LYS A 357 2.83 30.96 25.54
CA LYS A 357 2.29 30.21 26.68
C LYS A 357 2.24 28.71 26.41
N PHE A 358 1.87 28.33 25.18
CA PHE A 358 1.87 26.96 24.72
C PHE A 358 3.28 26.37 24.78
N TYR A 359 4.25 27.04 24.18
CA TYR A 359 5.65 26.62 24.15
C TYR A 359 6.25 26.46 25.56
N ARG A 360 6.02 27.43 26.46
CA ARG A 360 6.47 27.34 27.86
C ARG A 360 5.88 26.13 28.58
N LYS A 361 4.61 25.86 28.43
CA LYS A 361 3.97 24.68 29.02
C LYS A 361 4.54 23.35 28.53
N LEU A 362 4.99 23.27 27.25
CA LEU A 362 5.68 22.09 26.73
C LEU A 362 7.04 21.92 27.41
N ILE A 363 7.81 23.00 27.55
CA ILE A 363 9.09 22.98 28.25
C ILE A 363 8.91 22.57 29.73
N ASP A 364 7.93 23.14 30.43
CA ASP A 364 7.64 22.82 31.82
C ASP A 364 7.28 21.33 32.01
N LYS A 365 6.72 20.71 31.01
CA LYS A 365 6.41 19.27 30.95
C LYS A 365 7.55 18.42 30.40
N ASN A 366 8.72 19.00 30.12
CA ASN A 366 9.86 18.35 29.46
C ASN A 366 9.50 17.65 28.12
N ILE A 367 8.59 18.24 27.36
CA ILE A 367 8.22 17.74 26.01
C ILE A 367 9.07 18.47 24.98
N PRO A 368 10.00 17.78 24.27
CA PRO A 368 10.80 18.38 23.21
C PRO A 368 9.94 18.91 22.07
N VAL A 369 10.32 20.10 21.57
CA VAL A 369 9.64 20.76 20.45
C VAL A 369 10.60 20.84 19.28
N HIS A 370 10.15 20.36 18.12
CA HIS A 370 10.88 20.33 16.86
C HIS A 370 10.16 21.15 15.78
N GLY A 371 10.87 21.53 14.71
CA GLY A 371 10.30 22.24 13.56
C GLY A 371 10.15 23.74 13.74
N MET A 372 10.69 24.31 14.82
CA MET A 372 10.69 25.78 15.02
C MET A 372 11.42 26.51 13.87
N GLU A 373 12.47 25.92 13.36
CA GLU A 373 13.28 26.43 12.28
C GLU A 373 12.58 26.43 10.92
N GLU A 374 11.54 25.62 10.76
CA GLU A 374 10.75 25.51 9.53
C GLU A 374 9.59 26.52 9.47
N LEU A 375 9.29 27.19 10.60
CA LEU A 375 8.22 28.15 10.68
C LEU A 375 8.61 29.47 9.98
N LYS A 376 7.97 29.78 8.86
CA LYS A 376 8.21 31.02 8.10
C LYS A 376 7.55 32.25 8.71
N HIS A 377 6.37 32.06 9.29
CA HIS A 377 5.57 33.14 9.92
C HIS A 377 5.86 33.27 11.43
N PHE A 378 6.30 32.17 12.06
CA PHE A 378 6.67 32.12 13.47
C PHE A 378 8.13 31.70 13.60
N ARG A 379 9.06 32.64 13.39
CA ARG A 379 10.48 32.40 13.58
C ARG A 379 10.85 32.66 15.03
N TYR A 380 10.88 31.60 15.84
CA TYR A 380 11.27 31.68 17.23
C TYR A 380 12.62 31.03 17.46
N SER A 381 13.48 31.71 18.22
CA SER A 381 14.74 31.13 18.68
C SER A 381 14.48 30.02 19.70
N LYS A 382 15.17 28.89 19.55
CA LYS A 382 15.18 27.79 20.53
C LYS A 382 16.11 28.05 21.73
N HIS A 383 16.90 29.14 21.67
CA HIS A 383 17.88 29.43 22.68
C HIS A 383 17.22 30.13 23.87
N ILE A 384 17.56 29.65 25.07
CA ILE A 384 17.18 30.30 26.36
C ILE A 384 18.12 31.47 26.58
N PRO A 385 17.65 32.62 27.16
CA PRO A 385 18.50 33.74 27.46
C PRO A 385 19.56 33.35 28.50
N VAL A 386 20.81 33.67 28.19
CA VAL A 386 21.94 33.59 29.13
C VAL A 386 22.29 34.99 29.55
N ILE A 387 22.25 35.26 30.84
CA ILE A 387 22.55 36.56 31.39
C ILE A 387 23.92 36.49 32.07
N HIS A 388 24.86 37.29 31.60
CA HIS A 388 26.15 37.48 32.21
C HIS A 388 26.17 38.83 32.90
N ILE A 389 26.51 38.85 34.19
CA ILE A 389 26.63 40.05 34.99
C ILE A 389 28.11 40.23 35.35
N HIS A 390 28.71 41.29 34.86
CA HIS A 390 30.09 41.66 35.15
C HIS A 390 30.13 42.84 36.09
N PHE A 391 30.95 42.73 37.12
CA PHE A 391 31.16 43.78 38.10
C PHE A 391 32.60 44.32 37.88
N ASP A 392 32.70 45.53 37.42
CA ASP A 392 33.99 46.22 37.29
C ASP A 392 34.15 47.20 38.44
N GLY A 393 34.98 46.86 39.41
CA GLY A 393 35.26 47.72 40.57
C GLY A 393 36.32 48.79 40.25
N LYS A 394 35.88 50.01 40.09
CA LYS A 394 36.74 51.15 39.96
C LYS A 394 36.65 52.05 41.21
N GLY A 395 37.35 51.70 42.31
CA GLY A 395 37.44 52.53 43.50
C GLY A 395 36.55 52.10 44.62
N ILE A 396 36.59 52.87 45.79
CA ILE A 396 36.03 52.45 47.11
C ILE A 396 34.50 52.59 47.18
N ASP A 397 33.88 53.40 46.26
CA ASP A 397 32.43 53.70 46.38
C ASP A 397 31.62 53.57 45.12
N TRP A 398 32.20 53.08 43.98
CA TRP A 398 31.47 52.93 42.72
C TRP A 398 31.83 51.63 42.00
N PHE A 399 30.82 50.91 41.56
CA PHE A 399 30.98 49.77 40.67
C PHE A 399 30.16 49.97 39.42
N ASP A 400 30.79 49.64 38.28
CA ASP A 400 30.11 49.59 37.00
C ASP A 400 29.51 48.19 36.81
N LEU A 401 28.17 48.14 36.66
CA LEU A 401 27.43 46.92 36.39
C LEU A 401 27.25 46.79 34.90
N ARG A 402 27.85 45.75 34.30
CA ARG A 402 27.65 45.42 32.90
C ARG A 402 26.86 44.15 32.79
N ILE A 403 25.65 44.25 32.19
CA ILE A 403 24.76 43.15 31.96
C ILE A 403 24.80 42.81 30.46
N GLU A 404 25.21 41.60 30.15
CA GLU A 404 25.20 41.05 28.77
C GLU A 404 24.16 39.95 28.70
N ILE A 405 23.27 40.05 27.72
CA ILE A 405 22.20 39.07 27.49
C ILE A 405 22.42 38.48 26.11
N SER A 406 22.52 37.16 26.02
CA SER A 406 22.67 36.46 24.75
C SER A 406 21.63 35.36 24.58
N TYR A 407 21.22 35.14 23.36
CA TYR A 407 20.40 34.03 22.92
C TYR A 407 21.20 33.23 21.88
N GLY A 408 21.83 32.12 22.28
CA GLY A 408 22.85 31.46 21.51
C GLY A 408 24.00 32.41 21.19
N ASP A 409 24.35 32.57 19.94
CA ASP A 409 25.46 33.44 19.49
C ASP A 409 25.05 34.93 19.31
N GLN A 410 23.80 35.29 19.56
CA GLN A 410 23.30 36.65 19.35
C GLN A 410 23.15 37.40 20.66
N GLN A 411 23.83 38.54 20.77
CA GLN A 411 23.73 39.46 21.91
C GLN A 411 22.55 40.42 21.70
N VAL A 412 21.79 40.63 22.80
CA VAL A 412 20.67 41.54 22.87
C VAL A 412 21.04 42.73 23.74
N SER A 413 20.73 43.93 23.24
CA SER A 413 20.98 45.12 24.05
C SER A 413 19.99 45.21 25.22
N LEU A 414 20.46 45.65 26.38
CA LEU A 414 19.60 45.90 27.56
C LEU A 414 18.49 46.91 27.23
N GLY A 415 18.80 47.92 26.39
CA GLY A 415 17.84 48.93 25.97
C GLY A 415 16.68 48.36 25.11
N ASP A 416 16.95 47.39 24.25
CA ASP A 416 15.91 46.76 23.45
C ASP A 416 15.04 45.84 24.32
N LEU A 417 15.64 45.14 25.27
CA LEU A 417 14.92 44.36 26.25
C LEU A 417 14.01 45.23 27.13
N GLN A 418 14.52 46.38 27.63
CA GLN A 418 13.74 47.33 28.43
C GLN A 418 12.54 47.88 27.61
N LYS A 419 12.78 48.27 26.37
CA LYS A 419 11.70 48.74 25.47
C LYS A 419 10.62 47.67 25.28
N ALA A 420 11.02 46.41 25.03
CA ALA A 420 10.10 45.30 24.87
C ALA A 420 9.26 45.07 26.15
N ILE A 421 9.88 45.09 27.32
CA ILE A 421 9.19 44.93 28.62
C ILE A 421 8.22 46.10 28.88
N ILE A 422 8.64 47.33 28.64
CA ILE A 422 7.77 48.51 28.78
C ILE A 422 6.57 48.45 27.87
N ASN A 423 6.78 48.00 26.64
CA ASN A 423 5.72 47.81 25.63
C ASN A 423 4.88 46.53 25.83
N LYS A 424 5.13 45.79 26.94
CA LYS A 424 4.44 44.52 27.23
C LYS A 424 4.56 43.51 26.10
N GLN A 425 5.64 43.56 25.33
CA GLN A 425 5.96 42.55 24.34
C GLN A 425 6.49 41.31 25.03
N SER A 426 6.14 40.14 24.57
CA SER A 426 6.65 38.86 25.08
C SER A 426 7.73 38.25 24.21
N PHE A 427 8.14 38.96 23.17
CA PHE A 427 9.19 38.53 22.26
C PHE A 427 10.01 39.73 21.82
N LEU A 428 11.24 39.45 21.48
CA LEU A 428 12.20 40.41 20.90
C LEU A 428 12.67 39.89 19.57
N LEU A 429 12.80 40.78 18.59
CA LEU A 429 13.32 40.44 17.27
C LEU A 429 14.84 40.46 17.31
N LEU A 430 15.49 39.34 16.98
CA LEU A 430 16.93 39.22 16.82
C LEU A 430 17.37 39.65 15.43
N LYS A 431 18.69 39.78 15.22
CA LYS A 431 19.25 40.32 13.96
C LYS A 431 18.85 39.54 12.69
N ASP A 432 18.52 38.26 12.80
CA ASP A 432 18.13 37.40 11.66
C ASP A 432 16.62 37.26 11.50
N GLU A 433 15.84 38.26 11.94
CA GLU A 433 14.38 38.23 11.93
C GLU A 433 13.78 37.05 12.74
N ILE A 434 14.53 36.50 13.66
CA ILE A 434 14.09 35.44 14.56
C ILE A 434 13.53 36.09 15.83
N CYS A 435 12.33 35.76 16.21
CA CYS A 435 11.76 36.15 17.51
C CYS A 435 12.33 35.30 18.62
N THR A 436 12.66 35.93 19.76
CA THR A 436 13.00 35.21 20.98
C THR A 436 12.02 35.57 22.07
N ILE A 437 11.77 34.62 22.99
CA ILE A 437 10.84 34.81 24.11
C ILE A 437 11.57 35.52 25.23
N ILE A 438 10.96 36.57 25.77
CA ILE A 438 11.49 37.35 26.92
C ILE A 438 11.00 36.75 28.23
#